data_a1e2892079f4140de4d2008ed27902df
#
_entry.id   a1e2892079f4140de4d2008ed27902df
#
_cell.length_a   1.000
_cell.length_b   1.000
_cell.length_c   1.000
_cell.angle_alpha   90.00
_cell.angle_beta   90.00
_cell.angle_gamma   90.00
#
_symmetry.space_group_name_H-M   'P 1'
#
loop_
_entity.id
_entity.type
_entity.pdbx_description
1 polymer ?
#
loop_
_entity_poly.entity_id
_entity_poly.type
_entity_poly.pdbx_seq_one_letter_code
_entity_poly.pdbx_strand_id
1 'polypeptide(L)'
;MYAVVNPATGEKLEEYPEISDDELDAAIARAWEAREALTALSAAERAEKIKRLGELHLERRETLAAIAVKEMGKPMEQALGEVDFCGDIYSYYADRAEEFLKDEPIELLAGEGTAVIRRSAMGPLLGIMPWNFPYYQVARFAGPNLIVGNPILLKPAPQCPESAEAIQKMYDDVGLPEGAYQTILATHEQIARYVKSQAGS
;
A
#
# COMPACT_ATOMS: atom_id res chain seq x y z
N MET A 1 16.42 2.26 12.92
CA MET A 1 16.48 3.72 12.65
C MET A 1 16.19 3.95 11.18
N TYR A 2 15.27 4.83 10.87
CA TYR A 2 14.93 5.27 9.53
C TYR A 2 15.62 6.60 9.22
N ALA A 3 16.28 6.70 8.09
CA ALA A 3 16.99 7.92 7.72
C ALA A 3 17.18 8.04 6.21
N VAL A 4 17.11 9.27 5.71
CA VAL A 4 17.56 9.61 4.37
C VAL A 4 19.06 9.86 4.41
N VAL A 5 19.81 9.01 3.70
CA VAL A 5 21.25 9.14 3.54
C VAL A 5 21.54 9.28 2.05
N ASN A 6 22.20 10.36 1.66
CA ASN A 6 22.58 10.56 0.27
C ASN A 6 23.56 9.45 -0.16
N PRO A 7 23.19 8.56 -1.08
CA PRO A 7 24.03 7.41 -1.44
C PRO A 7 25.33 7.79 -2.18
N ALA A 8 25.40 8.99 -2.74
CA ALA A 8 26.59 9.48 -3.43
C ALA A 8 27.64 10.07 -2.47
N THR A 9 27.20 10.66 -1.35
CA THR A 9 28.11 11.36 -0.40
C THR A 9 28.22 10.65 0.94
N GLY A 10 27.25 9.81 1.30
CA GLY A 10 27.13 9.20 2.63
C GLY A 10 26.61 10.17 3.69
N GLU A 11 26.23 11.38 3.32
CA GLU A 11 25.70 12.38 4.24
C GLU A 11 24.28 12.00 4.69
N LYS A 12 24.07 11.99 6.00
CA LYS A 12 22.75 11.83 6.57
C LYS A 12 22.01 13.16 6.51
N LEU A 13 20.92 13.18 5.74
CA LEU A 13 20.12 14.37 5.47
C LEU A 13 18.99 14.54 6.47
N GLU A 14 18.31 13.43 6.85
CA GLU A 14 17.15 13.47 7.72
C GLU A 14 16.97 12.15 8.47
N GLU A 15 16.46 12.21 9.70
CA GLU A 15 16.10 11.05 10.52
C GLU A 15 14.60 11.02 10.80
N TYR A 16 14.04 9.81 10.80
CA TYR A 16 12.62 9.57 11.06
C TYR A 16 12.49 8.67 12.29
N PRO A 17 11.65 9.05 13.26
CA PRO A 17 11.48 8.23 14.46
C PRO A 17 10.83 6.89 14.13
N GLU A 18 11.29 5.85 14.81
CA GLU A 18 10.62 4.56 14.79
C GLU A 18 9.31 4.64 15.60
N ILE A 19 8.30 3.93 15.13
CA ILE A 19 7.00 3.84 15.80
C ILE A 19 7.18 3.14 17.17
N SER A 20 6.53 3.63 18.21
CA SER A 20 6.46 2.94 19.50
C SER A 20 5.60 1.68 19.42
N ASP A 21 5.73 0.79 20.40
CA ASP A 21 4.91 -0.42 20.48
C ASP A 21 3.42 -0.10 20.63
N ASP A 22 3.08 0.88 21.46
CA ASP A 22 1.68 1.32 21.68
C ASP A 22 1.08 1.92 20.40
N GLU A 23 1.85 2.73 19.66
CA GLU A 23 1.42 3.30 18.37
C GLU A 23 1.26 2.22 17.31
N LEU A 24 2.13 1.21 17.28
CA LEU A 24 2.01 0.07 16.36
C LEU A 24 0.75 -0.73 16.66
N ASP A 25 0.48 -1.04 17.92
CA ASP A 25 -0.73 -1.76 18.32
C ASP A 25 -2.00 -0.95 17.99
N ALA A 26 -1.97 0.37 18.17
CA ALA A 26 -3.04 1.26 17.75
C ALA A 26 -3.22 1.32 16.23
N ALA A 27 -2.13 1.30 15.44
CA ALA A 27 -2.21 1.24 13.99
C ALA A 27 -2.83 -0.07 13.49
N ILE A 28 -2.51 -1.19 14.12
CA ILE A 28 -3.11 -2.49 13.83
C ILE A 28 -4.62 -2.48 14.15
N ALA A 29 -5.02 -1.94 15.30
CA ALA A 29 -6.43 -1.82 15.67
C ALA A 29 -7.21 -0.97 14.64
N ARG A 30 -6.68 0.21 14.29
CA ARG A 30 -7.29 1.07 13.25
C ARG A 30 -7.41 0.34 11.90
N ALA A 31 -6.44 -0.48 11.53
CA ALA A 31 -6.53 -1.24 10.29
C ALA A 31 -7.70 -2.27 10.32
N TRP A 32 -7.98 -2.90 11.47
CA TRP A 32 -9.12 -3.77 11.62
C TRP A 32 -10.46 -3.01 11.53
N GLU A 33 -10.55 -1.84 12.13
CA GLU A 33 -11.73 -0.95 12.03
C GLU A 33 -11.92 -0.46 10.58
N ALA A 34 -10.84 -0.07 9.92
CA ALA A 34 -10.87 0.36 8.52
C ALA A 34 -11.38 -0.72 7.56
N ARG A 35 -11.22 -2.01 7.87
CA ARG A 35 -11.78 -3.11 7.07
C ARG A 35 -13.29 -3.00 6.91
N GLU A 36 -14.01 -2.69 7.98
CA GLU A 36 -15.46 -2.55 7.95
C GLU A 36 -15.86 -1.36 7.05
N ALA A 37 -15.19 -0.22 7.24
CA ALA A 37 -15.45 0.99 6.45
C ALA A 37 -15.11 0.79 4.96
N LEU A 38 -13.99 0.10 4.64
CA LEU A 38 -13.63 -0.23 3.26
C LEU A 38 -14.62 -1.18 2.60
N THR A 39 -15.07 -2.21 3.31
CA THR A 39 -16.01 -3.19 2.76
C THR A 39 -17.44 -2.66 2.66
N ALA A 40 -17.78 -1.59 3.39
CA ALA A 40 -19.04 -0.86 3.22
C ALA A 40 -19.10 -0.06 1.90
N LEU A 41 -17.94 0.35 1.37
CA LEU A 41 -17.86 0.95 0.04
C LEU A 41 -18.03 -0.12 -1.04
N SER A 42 -18.74 0.22 -2.12
CA SER A 42 -18.81 -0.63 -3.32
C SER A 42 -17.42 -0.80 -3.97
N ALA A 43 -17.29 -1.79 -4.83
CA ALA A 43 -16.07 -1.97 -5.63
C ALA A 43 -15.76 -0.73 -6.50
N ALA A 44 -16.78 -0.11 -7.07
CA ALA A 44 -16.65 1.10 -7.89
C ALA A 44 -16.14 2.30 -7.07
N GLU A 45 -16.68 2.53 -5.86
CA GLU A 45 -16.23 3.62 -4.98
C GLU A 45 -14.78 3.44 -4.54
N ARG A 46 -14.35 2.21 -4.22
CA ARG A 46 -12.93 1.93 -3.94
C ARG A 46 -12.07 2.14 -5.16
N ALA A 47 -12.52 1.68 -6.33
CA ALA A 47 -11.80 1.84 -7.60
C ALA A 47 -11.60 3.31 -7.98
N GLU A 48 -12.59 4.17 -7.77
CA GLU A 48 -12.49 5.62 -8.02
C GLU A 48 -11.35 6.24 -7.19
N LYS A 49 -11.24 5.89 -5.91
CA LYS A 49 -10.16 6.36 -5.03
C LYS A 49 -8.79 5.86 -5.48
N ILE A 50 -8.70 4.59 -5.90
CA ILE A 50 -7.45 4.01 -6.41
C ILE A 50 -7.07 4.61 -7.77
N LYS A 51 -8.05 4.94 -8.62
CA LYS A 51 -7.79 5.65 -9.86
C LYS A 51 -7.20 7.04 -9.59
N ARG A 52 -7.77 7.75 -8.61
CA ARG A 52 -7.26 9.07 -8.20
C ARG A 52 -5.81 9.00 -7.68
N LEU A 53 -5.40 7.91 -7.02
CA LEU A 53 -3.99 7.67 -6.68
C LEU A 53 -3.09 7.61 -7.91
N GLY A 54 -3.53 6.95 -8.97
CA GLY A 54 -2.78 6.92 -10.24
C GLY A 54 -2.58 8.31 -10.81
N GLU A 55 -3.62 9.14 -10.82
CA GLU A 55 -3.55 10.53 -11.28
C GLU A 55 -2.59 11.36 -10.41
N LEU A 56 -2.65 11.21 -9.07
CA LEU A 56 -1.74 11.91 -8.15
C LEU A 56 -0.26 11.54 -8.37
N HIS A 57 0.04 10.30 -8.77
CA HIS A 57 1.40 9.91 -9.15
C HIS A 57 1.88 10.73 -10.36
N LEU A 58 1.04 10.89 -11.37
CA LEU A 58 1.38 11.68 -12.55
C LEU A 58 1.48 13.19 -12.24
N GLU A 59 0.57 13.72 -11.43
CA GLU A 59 0.58 15.13 -10.99
C GLU A 59 1.83 15.47 -10.16
N ARG A 60 2.31 14.54 -9.34
CA ARG A 60 3.48 14.72 -8.45
C ARG A 60 4.74 14.04 -8.97
N ARG A 61 4.75 13.67 -10.23
CA ARG A 61 5.75 12.84 -10.89
C ARG A 61 7.18 13.26 -10.60
N GLU A 62 7.49 14.52 -10.82
CA GLU A 62 8.85 15.06 -10.66
C GLU A 62 9.27 15.09 -9.18
N THR A 63 8.35 15.44 -8.29
CA THR A 63 8.61 15.46 -6.84
C THR A 63 8.90 14.06 -6.31
N LEU A 64 8.08 13.07 -6.66
CA LEU A 64 8.26 11.68 -6.25
C LEU A 64 9.58 11.11 -6.81
N ALA A 65 9.87 11.38 -8.07
CA ALA A 65 11.13 10.95 -8.69
C ALA A 65 12.36 11.55 -7.98
N ALA A 66 12.32 12.85 -7.63
CA ALA A 66 13.39 13.52 -6.92
C ALA A 66 13.65 12.92 -5.53
N ILE A 67 12.60 12.51 -4.81
CA ILE A 67 12.71 11.80 -3.53
C ILE A 67 13.45 10.48 -3.73
N ALA A 68 13.05 9.65 -4.70
CA ALA A 68 13.72 8.37 -4.96
C ALA A 68 15.20 8.54 -5.34
N VAL A 69 15.53 9.56 -6.12
CA VAL A 69 16.93 9.91 -6.43
C VAL A 69 17.71 10.24 -5.16
N LYS A 70 17.12 11.04 -4.27
CA LYS A 70 17.75 11.49 -3.02
C LYS A 70 17.98 10.34 -2.05
N GLU A 71 16.99 9.45 -1.88
CA GLU A 71 17.00 8.39 -0.88
C GLU A 71 17.84 7.16 -1.27
N MET A 72 17.78 6.78 -2.55
CA MET A 72 18.37 5.49 -2.96
C MET A 72 19.24 5.59 -4.24
N GLY A 73 19.48 6.80 -4.75
CA GLY A 73 20.40 7.04 -5.87
C GLY A 73 19.90 6.54 -7.23
N LYS A 74 18.61 6.38 -7.40
CA LYS A 74 18.05 5.98 -8.70
C LYS A 74 18.30 7.06 -9.75
N PRO A 75 18.76 6.73 -10.98
CA PRO A 75 18.84 7.70 -12.05
C PRO A 75 17.49 8.37 -12.29
N MET A 76 17.46 9.69 -12.49
CA MET A 76 16.22 10.47 -12.59
C MET A 76 15.24 9.92 -13.63
N GLU A 77 15.73 9.56 -14.82
CA GLU A 77 14.90 8.98 -15.87
C GLU A 77 14.20 7.67 -15.43
N GLN A 78 14.92 6.82 -14.69
CA GLN A 78 14.35 5.58 -14.15
C GLN A 78 13.37 5.86 -13.01
N ALA A 79 13.63 6.88 -12.19
CA ALA A 79 12.72 7.30 -11.13
C ALA A 79 11.41 7.84 -11.71
N LEU A 80 11.49 8.67 -12.75
CA LEU A 80 10.31 9.16 -13.49
C LEU A 80 9.51 8.01 -14.09
N GLY A 81 10.20 7.05 -14.75
CA GLY A 81 9.54 5.87 -15.33
C GLY A 81 8.88 4.97 -14.28
N GLU A 82 9.46 4.85 -13.07
CA GLU A 82 8.82 4.13 -11.96
C GLU A 82 7.51 4.78 -11.54
N VAL A 83 7.51 6.11 -11.39
CA VAL A 83 6.31 6.86 -10.99
C VAL A 83 5.22 6.76 -12.06
N ASP A 84 5.57 6.90 -13.34
CA ASP A 84 4.64 6.73 -14.46
C ASP A 84 3.99 5.33 -14.42
N PHE A 85 4.79 4.30 -14.21
CA PHE A 85 4.31 2.92 -14.14
C PHE A 85 3.40 2.67 -12.94
N CYS A 86 3.60 3.37 -11.81
CA CYS A 86 2.65 3.32 -10.68
C CYS A 86 1.28 3.86 -11.08
N GLY A 87 1.23 4.97 -11.83
CA GLY A 87 -0.01 5.52 -12.38
C GLY A 87 -0.77 4.51 -13.23
N ASP A 88 -0.04 3.81 -14.11
CA ASP A 88 -0.62 2.75 -14.96
C ASP A 88 -1.16 1.57 -14.15
N ILE A 89 -0.43 1.13 -13.10
CA ILE A 89 -0.86 0.03 -12.24
C ILE A 89 -2.16 0.37 -11.51
N TYR A 90 -2.25 1.54 -10.88
CA TYR A 90 -3.48 1.95 -10.19
C TYR A 90 -4.65 2.08 -11.16
N SER A 91 -4.44 2.69 -12.31
CA SER A 91 -5.47 2.81 -13.36
C SER A 91 -5.92 1.44 -13.87
N TYR A 92 -4.99 0.52 -14.11
CA TYR A 92 -5.30 -0.84 -14.57
C TYR A 92 -6.23 -1.58 -13.61
N TYR A 93 -5.91 -1.57 -12.31
CA TYR A 93 -6.73 -2.26 -11.32
C TYR A 93 -8.05 -1.54 -11.05
N ALA A 94 -8.06 -0.21 -11.08
CA ALA A 94 -9.28 0.58 -10.90
C ALA A 94 -10.27 0.34 -12.04
N ASP A 95 -9.81 0.40 -13.29
CA ASP A 95 -10.66 0.25 -14.47
C ASP A 95 -11.27 -1.17 -14.60
N ARG A 96 -10.69 -2.15 -13.91
CA ARG A 96 -11.12 -3.57 -13.95
C ARG A 96 -11.65 -4.09 -12.61
N ALA A 97 -11.85 -3.22 -11.63
CA ALA A 97 -12.21 -3.63 -10.27
C ALA A 97 -13.48 -4.47 -10.22
N GLU A 98 -14.54 -4.03 -10.92
CA GLU A 98 -15.81 -4.75 -10.94
C GLU A 98 -15.70 -6.09 -11.67
N GLU A 99 -14.91 -6.16 -12.74
CA GLU A 99 -14.65 -7.40 -13.48
C GLU A 99 -13.93 -8.42 -12.58
N PHE A 100 -12.86 -7.98 -11.88
CA PHE A 100 -12.06 -8.85 -11.02
C PHE A 100 -12.79 -9.32 -9.77
N LEU A 101 -13.76 -8.55 -9.28
CA LEU A 101 -14.53 -8.87 -8.09
C LEU A 101 -15.91 -9.49 -8.39
N LYS A 102 -16.23 -9.67 -9.66
CA LYS A 102 -17.48 -10.33 -10.06
C LYS A 102 -17.51 -11.77 -9.55
N ASP A 103 -18.68 -12.18 -9.04
CA ASP A 103 -18.94 -13.57 -8.71
C ASP A 103 -18.82 -14.47 -9.95
N GLU A 104 -18.05 -15.55 -9.85
CA GLU A 104 -17.89 -16.54 -10.91
C GLU A 104 -18.83 -17.74 -10.62
N PRO A 105 -19.86 -17.97 -11.44
CA PRO A 105 -20.75 -19.11 -11.26
C PRO A 105 -20.02 -20.41 -11.52
N ILE A 106 -20.31 -21.42 -10.68
CA ILE A 106 -19.82 -22.80 -10.84
C ILE A 106 -20.97 -23.66 -11.32
N GLU A 107 -20.75 -24.45 -12.37
CA GLU A 107 -21.70 -25.44 -12.83
C GLU A 107 -21.76 -26.62 -11.83
N LEU A 108 -22.96 -26.94 -11.36
CA LEU A 108 -23.18 -28.07 -10.47
C LEU A 108 -23.22 -29.36 -11.27
N LEU A 109 -22.49 -30.38 -10.83
CA LEU A 109 -22.49 -31.73 -11.47
C LEU A 109 -23.78 -32.52 -11.17
N ALA A 110 -24.46 -32.19 -10.07
CA ALA A 110 -25.70 -32.85 -9.65
C ALA A 110 -26.43 -31.99 -8.61
N GLY A 111 -27.76 -32.18 -8.48
CA GLY A 111 -28.61 -31.51 -7.51
C GLY A 111 -29.17 -30.18 -8.00
N GLU A 112 -30.06 -29.58 -7.17
CA GLU A 112 -30.64 -28.25 -7.39
C GLU A 112 -29.87 -27.22 -6.55
N GLY A 113 -29.66 -26.01 -7.09
CA GLY A 113 -29.00 -24.90 -6.38
C GLY A 113 -28.11 -24.05 -7.25
N THR A 114 -27.34 -23.17 -6.60
CA THR A 114 -26.30 -22.32 -7.24
C THR A 114 -25.03 -22.37 -6.41
N ALA A 115 -23.88 -22.31 -7.09
CA ALA A 115 -22.58 -22.16 -6.46
C ALA A 115 -21.79 -21.05 -7.18
N VAL A 116 -21.04 -20.28 -6.41
CA VAL A 116 -20.23 -19.18 -6.94
C VAL A 116 -18.88 -19.14 -6.23
N ILE A 117 -17.84 -18.68 -6.96
CA ILE A 117 -16.59 -18.23 -6.36
C ILE A 117 -16.75 -16.73 -6.11
N ARG A 118 -16.64 -16.34 -4.85
CA ARG A 118 -16.69 -14.93 -4.44
C ARG A 118 -15.35 -14.51 -3.84
N ARG A 119 -14.85 -13.35 -4.27
CA ARG A 119 -13.66 -12.74 -3.70
C ARG A 119 -14.07 -11.72 -2.64
N SER A 120 -13.44 -11.80 -1.46
CA SER A 120 -13.73 -10.91 -0.33
C SER A 120 -12.46 -10.54 0.43
N ALA A 121 -12.54 -9.45 1.20
CA ALA A 121 -11.43 -9.00 2.03
C ALA A 121 -11.09 -10.03 3.12
N MET A 122 -9.81 -10.33 3.27
CA MET A 122 -9.27 -11.16 4.36
C MET A 122 -9.13 -10.36 5.66
N GLY A 123 -8.72 -9.10 5.54
CA GLY A 123 -8.40 -8.22 6.66
C GLY A 123 -7.11 -7.42 6.40
N PRO A 124 -6.56 -6.77 7.44
CA PRO A 124 -5.32 -6.02 7.31
C PRO A 124 -4.15 -6.87 6.81
N LEU A 125 -3.41 -6.32 5.86
CA LEU A 125 -2.23 -6.96 5.27
C LEU A 125 -0.98 -6.17 5.61
N LEU A 126 0.07 -6.87 6.04
CA LEU A 126 1.40 -6.30 6.26
C LEU A 126 2.22 -6.39 4.97
N GLY A 127 2.61 -5.23 4.44
CA GLY A 127 3.57 -5.11 3.35
C GLY A 127 4.95 -4.73 3.87
N ILE A 128 5.99 -5.54 3.60
CA ILE A 128 7.38 -5.22 3.90
C ILE A 128 8.08 -4.95 2.58
N MET A 129 8.45 -3.70 2.32
CA MET A 129 8.91 -3.26 1.01
C MET A 129 10.43 -3.11 0.94
N PRO A 130 11.03 -3.49 -0.20
CA PRO A 130 12.44 -3.26 -0.46
C PRO A 130 12.69 -1.80 -0.88
N TRP A 131 13.96 -1.42 -0.96
CA TRP A 131 14.40 -0.07 -1.29
C TRP A 131 14.51 0.23 -2.79
N ASN A 132 14.65 -0.79 -3.62
CA ASN A 132 15.03 -0.62 -5.03
C ASN A 132 13.92 -0.09 -5.95
N PHE A 133 12.65 -0.23 -5.53
CA PHE A 133 11.47 0.31 -6.19
C PHE A 133 10.45 0.79 -5.15
N PRO A 134 10.71 1.94 -4.49
CA PRO A 134 9.92 2.37 -3.33
C PRO A 134 8.45 2.65 -3.63
N TYR A 135 8.13 3.09 -4.85
CA TYR A 135 6.75 3.36 -5.28
C TYR A 135 6.09 2.14 -5.94
N TYR A 136 6.79 1.49 -6.87
CA TYR A 136 6.26 0.36 -7.64
C TYR A 136 5.85 -0.81 -6.75
N GLN A 137 6.68 -1.18 -5.77
CA GLN A 137 6.37 -2.30 -4.88
C GLN A 137 5.11 -2.03 -4.05
N VAL A 138 4.88 -0.77 -3.67
CA VAL A 138 3.66 -0.35 -2.97
C VAL A 138 2.46 -0.39 -3.91
N ALA A 139 2.55 0.20 -5.09
CA ALA A 139 1.45 0.27 -6.04
C ALA A 139 0.90 -1.13 -6.40
N ARG A 140 1.80 -2.06 -6.76
CA ARG A 140 1.42 -3.44 -7.13
C ARG A 140 0.84 -4.25 -5.99
N PHE A 141 1.19 -3.92 -4.74
CA PHE A 141 0.68 -4.60 -3.55
C PHE A 141 -0.61 -3.95 -3.02
N ALA A 142 -0.58 -2.65 -2.77
CA ALA A 142 -1.68 -1.96 -2.11
C ALA A 142 -2.88 -1.72 -3.04
N GLY A 143 -2.65 -1.38 -4.32
CA GLY A 143 -3.71 -1.09 -5.27
C GLY A 143 -4.77 -2.18 -5.35
N PRO A 144 -4.44 -3.40 -5.77
CA PRO A 144 -5.42 -4.49 -5.87
C PRO A 144 -6.00 -4.89 -4.51
N ASN A 145 -5.21 -4.86 -3.43
CA ASN A 145 -5.68 -5.27 -2.11
C ASN A 145 -6.70 -4.29 -1.52
N LEU A 146 -6.50 -2.99 -1.69
CA LEU A 146 -7.48 -1.97 -1.27
C LEU A 146 -8.77 -2.05 -2.07
N ILE A 147 -8.70 -2.40 -3.37
CA ILE A 147 -9.88 -2.65 -4.20
C ILE A 147 -10.68 -3.86 -3.68
N VAL A 148 -10.02 -4.93 -3.24
CA VAL A 148 -10.68 -6.07 -2.57
C VAL A 148 -11.29 -5.65 -1.24
N GLY A 149 -10.70 -4.66 -0.55
CA GLY A 149 -11.14 -4.15 0.75
C GLY A 149 -10.22 -4.56 1.90
N ASN A 150 -8.98 -4.95 1.61
CA ASN A 150 -7.95 -5.26 2.61
C ASN A 150 -7.21 -3.97 3.00
N PRO A 151 -7.24 -3.53 4.26
CA PRO A 151 -6.39 -2.47 4.75
C PRO A 151 -4.90 -2.84 4.69
N ILE A 152 -4.05 -1.85 4.57
CA ILE A 152 -2.60 -2.02 4.40
C ILE A 152 -1.83 -1.39 5.55
N LEU A 153 -0.99 -2.17 6.19
CA LEU A 153 0.10 -1.71 7.05
C LEU A 153 1.40 -1.85 6.26
N LEU A 154 2.02 -0.73 5.92
CA LEU A 154 3.21 -0.73 5.07
C LEU A 154 4.45 -0.41 5.88
N LYS A 155 5.40 -1.35 5.94
CA LYS A 155 6.74 -1.13 6.46
C LYS A 155 7.70 -0.86 5.30
N PRO A 156 8.18 0.39 5.11
CA PRO A 156 9.16 0.69 4.08
C PRO A 156 10.56 0.17 4.45
N ALA A 157 11.46 0.20 3.49
CA ALA A 157 12.89 0.02 3.76
C ALA A 157 13.42 1.18 4.61
N PRO A 158 14.37 0.95 5.54
CA PRO A 158 14.86 1.98 6.44
C PRO A 158 15.49 3.20 5.76
N GLN A 159 15.95 3.06 4.53
CA GLN A 159 16.52 4.16 3.73
C GLN A 159 15.51 4.89 2.85
N CYS A 160 14.22 4.50 2.86
CA CYS A 160 13.17 5.11 2.04
C CYS A 160 11.99 5.65 2.87
N PRO A 161 12.23 6.40 3.97
CA PRO A 161 11.15 6.93 4.79
C PRO A 161 10.40 8.09 4.11
N GLU A 162 11.09 8.96 3.38
CA GLU A 162 10.48 10.13 2.70
C GLU A 162 9.55 9.68 1.56
N SER A 163 9.96 8.68 0.76
CA SER A 163 9.08 8.05 -0.23
C SER A 163 7.83 7.48 0.43
N ALA A 164 7.98 6.84 1.58
CA ALA A 164 6.85 6.25 2.31
C ALA A 164 5.89 7.30 2.86
N GLU A 165 6.39 8.43 3.38
CA GLU A 165 5.55 9.56 3.80
C GLU A 165 4.84 10.23 2.61
N ALA A 166 5.54 10.38 1.48
CA ALA A 166 4.95 10.92 0.26
C ALA A 166 3.79 10.05 -0.24
N ILE A 167 3.94 8.72 -0.15
CA ILE A 167 2.87 7.77 -0.47
C ILE A 167 1.72 7.88 0.54
N GLN A 168 2.01 7.90 1.85
CA GLN A 168 0.98 8.07 2.89
C GLN A 168 0.11 9.28 2.60
N LYS A 169 0.74 10.43 2.33
CA LYS A 169 0.02 11.66 2.00
C LYS A 169 -0.88 11.53 0.77
N MET A 170 -0.46 10.78 -0.23
CA MET A 170 -1.32 10.56 -1.42
C MET A 170 -2.54 9.70 -1.06
N TYR A 171 -2.38 8.68 -0.20
CA TYR A 171 -3.51 7.89 0.28
C TYR A 171 -4.48 8.70 1.15
N ASP A 172 -3.96 9.62 1.97
CA ASP A 172 -4.79 10.54 2.76
C ASP A 172 -5.58 11.49 1.84
N ASP A 173 -4.94 12.02 0.80
CA ASP A 173 -5.54 12.98 -0.16
C ASP A 173 -6.68 12.38 -0.99
N VAL A 174 -6.72 11.07 -1.21
CA VAL A 174 -7.81 10.42 -1.98
C VAL A 174 -9.01 10.06 -1.11
N GLY A 175 -8.93 10.29 0.19
CA GLY A 175 -10.06 10.13 1.12
C GLY A 175 -10.52 8.67 1.28
N LEU A 176 -9.59 7.73 1.34
CA LEU A 176 -9.87 6.39 1.86
C LEU A 176 -10.27 6.47 3.34
N PRO A 177 -11.02 5.49 3.87
CA PRO A 177 -11.30 5.42 5.29
C PRO A 177 -10.01 5.48 6.13
N GLU A 178 -10.07 6.15 7.27
CA GLU A 178 -8.94 6.22 8.20
C GLU A 178 -8.44 4.82 8.56
N GLY A 179 -7.14 4.61 8.52
CA GLY A 179 -6.52 3.30 8.78
C GLY A 179 -6.50 2.34 7.59
N ALA A 180 -7.12 2.68 6.44
CA ALA A 180 -7.11 1.84 5.25
C ALA A 180 -5.71 1.66 4.65
N TYR A 181 -4.87 2.67 4.74
CA TYR A 181 -3.45 2.60 4.42
C TYR A 181 -2.66 3.31 5.51
N GLN A 182 -1.67 2.65 6.07
CA GLN A 182 -0.83 3.22 7.12
C GLN A 182 0.64 2.83 6.88
N THR A 183 1.50 3.83 6.74
CA THR A 183 2.95 3.66 6.80
C THR A 183 3.37 3.48 8.25
N ILE A 184 4.08 2.38 8.55
CA ILE A 184 4.61 2.08 9.87
C ILE A 184 6.13 2.02 9.81
N LEU A 185 6.81 2.94 10.48
CA LEU A 185 8.27 2.95 10.58
C LEU A 185 8.74 2.00 11.70
N ALA A 186 8.34 0.74 11.59
CA ALA A 186 8.56 -0.28 12.61
C ALA A 186 9.92 -0.98 12.45
N THR A 187 10.51 -1.39 13.58
CA THR A 187 11.74 -2.17 13.61
C THR A 187 11.52 -3.61 13.10
N HIS A 188 12.59 -4.30 12.77
CA HIS A 188 12.51 -5.72 12.41
C HIS A 188 12.02 -6.58 13.58
N GLU A 189 12.35 -6.22 14.82
CA GLU A 189 11.93 -6.93 16.01
C GLU A 189 10.44 -6.79 16.27
N GLN A 190 9.89 -5.57 16.13
CA GLN A 190 8.46 -5.32 16.23
C GLN A 190 7.67 -6.13 15.20
N ILE A 191 8.11 -6.13 13.94
CA ILE A 191 7.46 -6.91 12.88
C ILE A 191 7.56 -8.41 13.16
N ALA A 192 8.73 -8.93 13.59
CA ALA A 192 8.90 -10.35 13.91
C ALA A 192 7.99 -10.78 15.07
N ARG A 193 7.83 -9.93 16.09
CA ARG A 193 6.91 -10.15 17.21
C ARG A 193 5.46 -10.22 16.72
N TYR A 194 5.03 -9.25 15.92
CA TYR A 194 3.68 -9.21 15.37
C TYR A 194 3.37 -10.45 14.52
N VAL A 195 4.22 -10.81 13.59
CA VAL A 195 4.02 -12.00 12.73
C VAL A 195 3.92 -13.28 13.55
N LYS A 196 4.76 -13.44 14.58
CA LYS A 196 4.71 -14.61 15.48
C LYS A 196 3.41 -14.68 16.29
N SER A 197 2.88 -13.53 16.75
CA SER A 197 1.62 -13.49 17.50
C SER A 197 0.43 -13.92 16.64
N GLN A 198 0.44 -13.62 15.34
CA GLN A 198 -0.61 -14.04 14.40
C GLN A 198 -0.51 -15.51 13.96
N ALA A 199 0.69 -16.09 13.96
CA ALA A 199 0.90 -17.50 13.58
C ALA A 199 0.46 -18.50 14.65
N GLY A 200 0.14 -18.06 15.87
CA GLY A 200 -0.31 -18.89 17.00
C GLY A 200 -1.81 -18.79 17.28
N SER A 201 -2.55 -18.04 16.49
CA SER A 201 -4.01 -17.88 16.54
C SER A 201 -4.68 -18.61 15.38
#